data_2a55c0398c69e83870963a3d4e00bf62
#
_entry.id   2a55c0398c69e83870963a3d4e00bf62
#
_cell.length_a   1.000
_cell.length_b   1.000
_cell.length_c   1.000
_cell.angle_alpha   90.00
_cell.angle_beta   90.00
_cell.angle_gamma   90.00
#
_symmetry.space_group_name_H-M   'P 1'
#
loop_
_entity.id
_entity.type
_entity.pdbx_description
1 polymer ?
#
loop_
_entity_poly.entity_id
_entity_poly.type
_entity_poly.pdbx_seq_one_letter_code
_entity_poly.pdbx_strand_id
1 'polypeptide(L)'
;MLPLLLPKAKVPHGISIEWIKAASGQRLRVYTPARSKTRAALLYIHGGGMMIGAPQMDDGLLSNLAAELDILIVSPEYRLAPEHPYPAPIDDCHEAWQWMLDNSSQRGIDTKKIAIGGESAGGGLAAGLVLRIHDEGGPRPIAQWLFCPMLDDRTAIDRSLDQVDHYIWSNKLNLAGWTSYLGAKIGTEQVPSYAGPSRRVDYNGLPKAWIGVGDVELFYQEDKKYAENLKAAGVPCELDVVAGGPHAFEGLAPEAQVSKDYMARAKSWLKAALQA
;
A
#
# COMPACT_ATOMS: atom_id res chain seq x y z
N MET A 1 -10.68 -2.92 -21.75
CA MET A 1 -11.01 -2.15 -20.51
C MET A 1 -11.52 -0.80 -20.92
N LEU A 2 -12.75 -0.41 -20.55
CA LEU A 2 -13.21 0.98 -20.72
C LEU A 2 -12.30 1.87 -19.85
N PRO A 3 -11.79 3.00 -20.39
CA PRO A 3 -11.06 3.94 -19.57
C PRO A 3 -11.97 4.42 -18.44
N LEU A 4 -11.55 4.20 -17.20
CA LEU A 4 -12.22 4.77 -16.04
C LEU A 4 -12.22 6.29 -16.25
N LEU A 5 -13.38 6.90 -16.50
CA LEU A 5 -13.54 8.35 -16.55
C LEU A 5 -13.46 8.89 -15.13
N LEU A 6 -12.25 8.86 -14.57
CA LEU A 6 -11.99 9.48 -13.27
C LEU A 6 -12.02 11.02 -13.46
N PRO A 7 -12.71 11.76 -12.59
CA PRO A 7 -12.63 13.21 -12.60
C PRO A 7 -11.16 13.62 -12.41
N LYS A 8 -10.70 14.58 -13.21
CA LYS A 8 -9.33 15.09 -13.08
C LYS A 8 -9.14 15.66 -11.67
N ALA A 9 -8.20 15.09 -10.93
CA ALA A 9 -7.83 15.62 -9.63
C ALA A 9 -7.29 17.05 -9.77
N LYS A 10 -7.64 17.91 -8.81
CA LYS A 10 -7.04 19.25 -8.72
C LYS A 10 -5.64 19.11 -8.15
N VAL A 11 -4.64 19.30 -9.01
CA VAL A 11 -3.22 19.19 -8.62
C VAL A 11 -2.78 20.48 -7.92
N PRO A 12 -2.15 20.42 -6.74
CA PRO A 12 -1.60 21.58 -6.06
C PRO A 12 -0.54 22.29 -6.89
N HIS A 13 -0.45 23.63 -6.72
CA HIS A 13 0.61 24.41 -7.36
C HIS A 13 1.99 23.92 -6.92
N GLY A 14 2.90 23.78 -7.89
CA GLY A 14 4.28 23.31 -7.63
C GLY A 14 4.45 21.80 -7.58
N ILE A 15 3.41 21.02 -7.90
CA ILE A 15 3.51 19.58 -8.11
C ILE A 15 3.40 19.26 -9.60
N SER A 16 4.33 18.48 -10.13
CA SER A 16 4.20 17.85 -11.43
C SER A 16 3.79 16.38 -11.28
N ILE A 17 2.92 15.93 -12.18
CA ILE A 17 2.52 14.52 -12.27
C ILE A 17 2.87 14.03 -13.67
N GLU A 18 3.70 13.01 -13.73
CA GLU A 18 4.16 12.47 -15.02
C GLU A 18 4.02 10.94 -15.07
N TRP A 19 3.95 10.40 -16.28
CA TRP A 19 4.12 8.99 -16.54
C TRP A 19 5.55 8.72 -17.00
N ILE A 20 6.21 7.77 -16.33
CA ILE A 20 7.55 7.30 -16.69
C ILE A 20 7.46 5.83 -17.03
N LYS A 21 8.31 5.36 -17.91
CA LYS A 21 8.49 3.94 -18.19
C LYS A 21 9.78 3.48 -17.52
N ALA A 22 9.69 2.42 -16.70
CA ALA A 22 10.83 1.67 -16.21
C ALA A 22 11.51 0.88 -17.36
N ALA A 23 12.63 0.24 -17.09
CA ALA A 23 13.40 -0.48 -18.11
C ALA A 23 12.62 -1.62 -18.78
N SER A 24 11.75 -2.31 -18.04
CA SER A 24 10.85 -3.35 -18.58
C SER A 24 9.72 -2.81 -19.45
N GLY A 25 9.49 -1.51 -19.41
CA GLY A 25 8.32 -0.86 -20.01
C GLY A 25 7.14 -0.64 -19.06
N GLN A 26 7.26 -1.08 -17.79
CA GLN A 26 6.29 -0.79 -16.75
C GLN A 26 6.08 0.71 -16.60
N ARG A 27 4.82 1.12 -16.41
CA ARG A 27 4.48 2.53 -16.23
C ARG A 27 4.45 2.87 -14.75
N LEU A 28 5.09 3.99 -14.44
CA LEU A 28 5.15 4.57 -13.10
C LEU A 28 4.50 5.95 -13.11
N ARG A 29 3.60 6.19 -12.18
CA ARG A 29 3.02 7.51 -11.95
C ARG A 29 3.88 8.23 -10.91
N VAL A 30 4.47 9.36 -11.29
CA VAL A 30 5.45 10.06 -10.44
C VAL A 30 4.95 11.46 -10.12
N TYR A 31 4.94 11.78 -8.83
CA TYR A 31 4.52 13.07 -8.28
C TYR A 31 5.76 13.78 -7.73
N THR A 32 6.13 14.89 -8.33
CA THR A 32 7.39 15.57 -8.02
C THR A 32 7.13 17.00 -7.56
N PRO A 33 7.53 17.37 -6.33
CA PRO A 33 7.57 18.76 -5.91
C PRO A 33 8.59 19.56 -6.73
N ALA A 34 8.25 20.79 -7.12
CA ALA A 34 9.13 21.65 -7.93
C ALA A 34 10.50 21.91 -7.27
N ARG A 35 10.57 21.89 -5.95
CA ARG A 35 11.79 22.01 -5.16
C ARG A 35 11.64 21.22 -3.87
N SER A 36 12.13 19.98 -3.83
CA SER A 36 12.14 19.21 -2.59
C SER A 36 13.38 19.52 -1.75
N LYS A 37 13.15 19.83 -0.48
CA LYS A 37 14.21 20.03 0.54
C LYS A 37 14.41 18.78 1.38
N THR A 38 13.38 17.94 1.51
CA THR A 38 13.42 16.77 2.39
C THR A 38 14.23 15.62 1.80
N ARG A 39 14.28 15.52 0.47
CA ARG A 39 14.85 14.40 -0.28
C ARG A 39 14.22 13.04 0.06
N ALA A 40 13.13 13.04 0.81
CA ALA A 40 12.39 11.84 1.15
C ALA A 40 11.47 11.42 0.02
N ALA A 41 11.10 10.14 0.00
CA ALA A 41 10.19 9.60 -1.01
C ALA A 41 9.25 8.54 -0.44
N LEU A 42 8.17 8.29 -1.17
CA LEU A 42 7.18 7.25 -0.89
C LEU A 42 6.94 6.42 -2.15
N LEU A 43 7.05 5.11 -2.04
CA LEU A 43 6.47 4.18 -3.00
C LEU A 43 5.06 3.86 -2.52
N TYR A 44 4.02 4.27 -3.28
CA TYR A 44 2.63 4.05 -2.90
C TYR A 44 1.92 3.13 -3.89
N ILE A 45 1.29 2.08 -3.39
CA ILE A 45 0.66 1.03 -4.18
C ILE A 45 -0.86 1.13 -4.02
N HIS A 46 -1.55 1.32 -5.15
CA HIS A 46 -3.01 1.49 -5.17
C HIS A 46 -3.78 0.22 -4.79
N GLY A 47 -5.02 0.41 -4.27
CA GLY A 47 -5.94 -0.66 -3.93
C GLY A 47 -6.62 -1.30 -5.16
N GLY A 48 -7.68 -2.09 -4.90
CA GLY A 48 -8.50 -2.70 -5.94
C GLY A 48 -8.50 -4.23 -5.97
N GLY A 49 -8.24 -4.88 -4.85
CA GLY A 49 -8.32 -6.35 -4.73
C GLY A 49 -7.38 -7.11 -5.65
N MET A 50 -6.31 -6.48 -6.13
CA MET A 50 -5.37 -7.01 -7.13
C MET A 50 -6.00 -7.25 -8.52
N MET A 51 -7.30 -6.98 -8.68
CA MET A 51 -8.07 -7.24 -9.91
C MET A 51 -8.42 -5.99 -10.71
N ILE A 52 -8.51 -4.86 -10.04
CA ILE A 52 -8.89 -3.57 -10.63
C ILE A 52 -8.02 -2.45 -10.07
N GLY A 53 -8.16 -1.26 -10.63
CA GLY A 53 -7.48 -0.07 -10.15
C GLY A 53 -6.37 0.41 -11.09
N ALA A 54 -5.89 1.58 -10.79
CA ALA A 54 -4.77 2.22 -11.48
C ALA A 54 -4.26 3.39 -10.62
N PRO A 55 -2.97 3.77 -10.75
CA PRO A 55 -2.37 4.86 -9.96
C PRO A 55 -3.12 6.18 -10.00
N GLN A 56 -3.84 6.47 -11.11
CA GLN A 56 -4.59 7.72 -11.26
C GLN A 56 -5.75 7.87 -10.28
N MET A 57 -6.22 6.76 -9.69
CA MET A 57 -7.27 6.81 -8.66
C MET A 57 -6.83 7.63 -7.46
N ASP A 58 -5.52 7.63 -7.19
CA ASP A 58 -4.91 8.29 -6.05
C ASP A 58 -4.30 9.66 -6.39
N ASP A 59 -4.47 10.18 -7.63
CA ASP A 59 -3.88 11.46 -8.06
C ASP A 59 -4.18 12.61 -7.07
N GLY A 60 -5.41 12.67 -6.56
CA GLY A 60 -5.82 13.70 -5.59
C GLY A 60 -5.09 13.57 -4.26
N LEU A 61 -5.09 12.37 -3.70
CA LEU A 61 -4.41 12.07 -2.43
C LEU A 61 -2.90 12.31 -2.56
N LEU A 62 -2.26 11.68 -3.55
CA LEU A 62 -0.81 11.65 -3.66
C LEU A 62 -0.22 12.99 -4.07
N SER A 63 -0.91 13.78 -4.92
CA SER A 63 -0.44 15.13 -5.25
C SER A 63 -0.50 16.08 -4.05
N ASN A 64 -1.57 16.00 -3.23
CA ASN A 64 -1.67 16.76 -2.00
C ASN A 64 -0.62 16.33 -0.97
N LEU A 65 -0.41 15.02 -0.81
CA LEU A 65 0.60 14.47 0.09
C LEU A 65 2.02 14.90 -0.31
N ALA A 66 2.35 14.85 -1.61
CA ALA A 66 3.62 15.30 -2.14
C ALA A 66 3.87 16.78 -1.83
N ALA A 67 2.82 17.62 -1.95
CA ALA A 67 2.92 19.05 -1.61
C ALA A 67 3.06 19.30 -0.11
N GLU A 68 2.26 18.62 0.72
CA GLU A 68 2.23 18.83 2.18
C GLU A 68 3.50 18.35 2.87
N LEU A 69 4.07 17.22 2.42
CA LEU A 69 5.24 16.60 3.05
C LEU A 69 6.55 16.95 2.32
N ASP A 70 6.48 17.62 1.18
CA ASP A 70 7.62 17.94 0.32
C ASP A 70 8.43 16.70 -0.07
N ILE A 71 7.75 15.65 -0.55
CA ILE A 71 8.33 14.35 -0.91
C ILE A 71 8.03 13.97 -2.35
N LEU A 72 8.94 13.22 -2.98
CA LEU A 72 8.66 12.56 -4.25
C LEU A 72 7.84 11.29 -4.00
N ILE A 73 6.78 11.06 -4.80
CA ILE A 73 5.97 9.83 -4.70
C ILE A 73 6.00 9.09 -6.03
N VAL A 74 6.16 7.77 -5.96
CA VAL A 74 6.08 6.87 -7.10
C VAL A 74 4.93 5.88 -6.86
N SER A 75 4.04 5.73 -7.85
CA SER A 75 2.97 4.73 -7.80
C SER A 75 3.04 3.85 -9.06
N PRO A 76 3.30 2.54 -8.93
CA PRO A 76 3.40 1.63 -10.05
C PRO A 76 2.03 1.31 -10.64
N GLU A 77 1.92 1.29 -11.97
CA GLU A 77 0.82 0.65 -12.66
C GLU A 77 1.12 -0.85 -12.72
N TYR A 78 0.91 -1.54 -11.61
CA TYR A 78 1.21 -2.98 -11.53
C TYR A 78 0.19 -3.80 -12.34
N ARG A 79 0.63 -4.90 -12.90
CA ARG A 79 -0.22 -5.83 -13.65
C ARG A 79 -1.24 -6.48 -12.75
N LEU A 80 -2.48 -6.58 -13.22
CA LEU A 80 -3.63 -7.06 -12.45
C LEU A 80 -3.92 -8.55 -12.70
N ALA A 81 -4.40 -9.22 -11.68
CA ALA A 81 -4.99 -10.54 -11.76
C ALA A 81 -6.45 -10.45 -12.28
N PRO A 82 -7.01 -11.52 -12.86
CA PRO A 82 -6.43 -12.83 -13.07
C PRO A 82 -5.49 -12.95 -14.28
N GLU A 83 -5.42 -11.94 -15.16
CA GLU A 83 -4.60 -11.99 -16.37
C GLU A 83 -3.11 -12.13 -16.03
N HIS A 84 -2.70 -11.52 -14.93
CA HIS A 84 -1.33 -11.56 -14.41
C HIS A 84 -1.33 -11.91 -12.92
N PRO A 85 -1.49 -13.19 -12.55
CA PRO A 85 -1.51 -13.60 -11.15
C PRO A 85 -0.12 -13.45 -10.50
N TYR A 86 0.01 -13.85 -9.23
CA TYR A 86 1.29 -13.91 -8.55
C TYR A 86 2.34 -14.66 -9.41
N PRO A 87 3.58 -14.17 -9.56
CA PRO A 87 4.16 -13.01 -8.82
C PRO A 87 4.06 -11.66 -9.56
N ALA A 88 3.36 -11.55 -10.70
CA ALA A 88 3.44 -10.37 -11.55
C ALA A 88 3.15 -9.04 -10.82
N PRO A 89 2.11 -8.88 -9.98
CA PRO A 89 1.86 -7.62 -9.28
C PRO A 89 3.00 -7.20 -8.33
N ILE A 90 3.54 -8.16 -7.56
CA ILE A 90 4.63 -7.85 -6.62
C ILE A 90 5.97 -7.64 -7.32
N ASP A 91 6.22 -8.30 -8.46
CA ASP A 91 7.41 -8.05 -9.28
C ASP A 91 7.41 -6.64 -9.84
N ASP A 92 6.25 -6.15 -10.31
CA ASP A 92 6.10 -4.79 -10.79
C ASP A 92 6.31 -3.76 -9.67
N CYS A 93 5.83 -4.04 -8.46
CA CYS A 93 6.09 -3.19 -7.29
C CYS A 93 7.58 -3.19 -6.90
N HIS A 94 8.24 -4.34 -7.00
CA HIS A 94 9.68 -4.46 -6.77
C HIS A 94 10.50 -3.71 -7.83
N GLU A 95 10.10 -3.77 -9.09
CA GLU A 95 10.73 -2.97 -10.15
C GLU A 95 10.60 -1.47 -9.89
N ALA A 96 9.44 -1.01 -9.42
CA ALA A 96 9.26 0.40 -9.04
C ALA A 96 10.19 0.81 -7.88
N TRP A 97 10.41 -0.07 -6.91
CA TRP A 97 11.40 0.13 -5.84
C TRP A 97 12.81 0.26 -6.41
N GLN A 98 13.24 -0.68 -7.27
CA GLN A 98 14.55 -0.62 -7.91
C GLN A 98 14.72 0.65 -8.74
N TRP A 99 13.67 1.04 -9.50
CA TRP A 99 13.69 2.30 -10.25
C TRP A 99 13.96 3.52 -9.36
N MET A 100 13.34 3.56 -8.16
CA MET A 100 13.59 4.66 -7.20
C MET A 100 15.04 4.69 -6.73
N LEU A 101 15.64 3.54 -6.47
CA LEU A 101 17.04 3.43 -6.06
C LEU A 101 17.99 3.86 -7.19
N ASP A 102 17.80 3.34 -8.40
CA ASP A 102 18.65 3.59 -9.56
C ASP A 102 18.61 5.06 -10.01
N ASN A 103 17.45 5.70 -9.86
CA ASN A 103 17.24 7.08 -10.24
C ASN A 103 17.35 8.08 -9.06
N SER A 104 17.78 7.62 -7.88
CA SER A 104 17.81 8.41 -6.65
C SER A 104 18.64 9.69 -6.79
N SER A 105 19.82 9.60 -7.37
CA SER A 105 20.70 10.74 -7.60
C SER A 105 20.06 11.78 -8.54
N GLN A 106 19.52 11.34 -9.68
CA GLN A 106 18.88 12.21 -10.66
C GLN A 106 17.61 12.87 -10.14
N ARG A 107 16.85 12.14 -9.32
CA ARG A 107 15.57 12.60 -8.74
C ARG A 107 15.73 13.30 -7.39
N GLY A 108 16.95 13.39 -6.87
CA GLY A 108 17.25 14.03 -5.59
C GLY A 108 16.72 13.25 -4.39
N ILE A 109 16.53 11.93 -4.51
CA ILE A 109 16.04 11.05 -3.44
C ILE A 109 17.22 10.64 -2.54
N ASP A 110 17.03 10.68 -1.23
CA ASP A 110 17.89 10.00 -0.26
C ASP A 110 17.37 8.58 -0.06
N THR A 111 18.12 7.58 -0.50
CA THR A 111 17.72 6.17 -0.42
C THR A 111 17.50 5.66 1.01
N LYS A 112 17.97 6.41 2.01
CA LYS A 112 17.72 6.13 3.42
C LYS A 112 16.42 6.77 3.94
N LYS A 113 15.68 7.48 3.08
CA LYS A 113 14.44 8.19 3.42
C LYS A 113 13.28 7.81 2.50
N ILE A 114 13.18 6.53 2.16
CA ILE A 114 12.09 6.02 1.34
C ILE A 114 11.17 5.16 2.23
N ALA A 115 9.88 5.50 2.26
CA ALA A 115 8.84 4.66 2.84
C ALA A 115 8.12 3.88 1.73
N ILE A 116 7.48 2.77 2.11
CA ILE A 116 6.57 2.02 1.24
C ILE A 116 5.20 2.04 1.89
N GLY A 117 4.16 2.31 1.09
CA GLY A 117 2.79 2.35 1.57
C GLY A 117 1.80 1.88 0.51
N GLY A 118 0.56 1.76 0.94
CA GLY A 118 -0.54 1.38 0.04
C GLY A 118 -1.84 1.15 0.79
N GLU A 119 -2.91 1.00 0.02
CA GLU A 119 -4.26 0.80 0.53
C GLU A 119 -4.80 -0.57 0.09
N SER A 120 -5.49 -1.26 0.99
CA SER A 120 -6.20 -2.51 0.69
C SER A 120 -5.26 -3.56 0.06
N ALA A 121 -5.54 -4.04 -1.14
CA ALA A 121 -4.64 -4.92 -1.88
C ALA A 121 -3.25 -4.31 -2.10
N GLY A 122 -3.17 -3.01 -2.35
CA GLY A 122 -1.90 -2.28 -2.44
C GLY A 122 -1.15 -2.23 -1.11
N GLY A 123 -1.88 -2.17 0.02
CA GLY A 123 -1.31 -2.33 1.35
C GLY A 123 -0.72 -3.72 1.58
N GLY A 124 -1.39 -4.77 1.08
CA GLY A 124 -0.89 -6.14 1.08
C GLY A 124 0.37 -6.31 0.24
N LEU A 125 0.36 -5.76 -0.99
CA LEU A 125 1.53 -5.75 -1.86
C LEU A 125 2.70 -4.94 -1.24
N ALA A 126 2.40 -3.83 -0.58
CA ALA A 126 3.40 -3.02 0.12
C ALA A 126 4.08 -3.80 1.26
N ALA A 127 3.28 -4.47 2.10
CA ALA A 127 3.81 -5.32 3.18
C ALA A 127 4.60 -6.50 2.61
N GLY A 128 4.09 -7.19 1.58
CA GLY A 128 4.80 -8.27 0.90
C GLY A 128 6.13 -7.83 0.27
N LEU A 129 6.14 -6.65 -0.34
CA LEU A 129 7.35 -6.05 -0.92
C LEU A 129 8.37 -5.72 0.17
N VAL A 130 7.96 -5.20 1.31
CA VAL A 130 8.86 -4.95 2.45
C VAL A 130 9.51 -6.23 2.94
N LEU A 131 8.74 -7.33 3.04
CA LEU A 131 9.29 -8.65 3.39
C LEU A 131 10.32 -9.12 2.36
N ARG A 132 10.03 -8.99 1.08
CA ARG A 132 10.92 -9.37 -0.02
C ARG A 132 12.24 -8.58 0.02
N ILE A 133 12.17 -7.26 0.12
CA ILE A 133 13.35 -6.39 0.22
C ILE A 133 14.19 -6.74 1.46
N HIS A 134 13.52 -7.04 2.59
CA HIS A 134 14.20 -7.45 3.80
C HIS A 134 15.02 -8.74 3.60
N ASP A 135 14.44 -9.74 2.96
CA ASP A 135 15.05 -11.05 2.75
C ASP A 135 16.14 -11.01 1.66
N GLU A 136 15.98 -10.20 0.62
CA GLU A 136 16.98 -9.99 -0.43
C GLU A 136 18.19 -9.18 0.08
N GLY A 137 18.02 -8.38 1.13
CA GLY A 137 19.09 -7.52 1.67
C GLY A 137 19.30 -6.24 0.84
N GLY A 138 20.29 -5.43 1.23
CA GLY A 138 20.58 -4.15 0.56
C GLY A 138 19.81 -2.96 1.15
N PRO A 139 19.54 -1.90 0.34
CA PRO A 139 18.77 -0.74 0.79
C PRO A 139 17.37 -1.14 1.24
N ARG A 140 16.95 -0.64 2.40
CA ARG A 140 15.65 -0.98 3.00
C ARG A 140 14.77 0.25 3.14
N PRO A 141 13.44 0.11 3.01
CA PRO A 141 12.52 1.18 3.34
C PRO A 141 12.60 1.50 4.85
N ILE A 142 12.38 2.75 5.21
CA ILE A 142 12.43 3.17 6.62
C ILE A 142 11.12 2.98 7.36
N ALA A 143 10.02 2.80 6.63
CA ALA A 143 8.69 2.67 7.19
C ALA A 143 7.72 1.95 6.25
N GLN A 144 6.71 1.33 6.84
CA GLN A 144 5.49 0.83 6.19
C GLN A 144 4.33 1.76 6.55
N TRP A 145 3.54 2.20 5.55
CA TRP A 145 2.40 3.10 5.73
C TRP A 145 1.17 2.49 5.09
N LEU A 146 0.40 1.72 5.87
CA LEU A 146 -0.58 0.77 5.39
C LEU A 146 -2.01 1.17 5.77
N PHE A 147 -2.90 1.27 4.79
CA PHE A 147 -4.31 1.55 4.96
C PHE A 147 -5.12 0.29 4.71
N CYS A 148 -5.88 -0.17 5.70
CA CYS A 148 -6.71 -1.38 5.67
C CYS A 148 -6.11 -2.50 4.79
N PRO A 149 -4.85 -2.92 5.03
CA PRO A 149 -4.11 -3.78 4.12
C PRO A 149 -4.68 -5.20 4.04
N MET A 150 -4.76 -5.75 2.82
CA MET A 150 -5.18 -7.13 2.52
C MET A 150 -3.99 -8.08 2.74
N LEU A 151 -3.87 -8.68 3.94
CA LEU A 151 -2.64 -9.34 4.40
C LEU A 151 -2.72 -10.87 4.46
N ASP A 152 -3.92 -11.44 4.58
CA ASP A 152 -4.09 -12.86 4.89
C ASP A 152 -5.12 -13.53 3.97
N ASP A 153 -4.67 -14.41 3.11
CA ASP A 153 -5.54 -15.16 2.22
C ASP A 153 -6.47 -16.14 2.95
N ARG A 154 -6.16 -16.49 4.22
CA ARG A 154 -7.00 -17.38 5.05
C ARG A 154 -8.29 -16.70 5.47
N THR A 155 -8.33 -15.38 5.60
CA THR A 155 -9.58 -14.62 5.82
C THR A 155 -10.58 -14.91 4.71
N ALA A 156 -10.14 -15.01 3.46
CA ALA A 156 -11.03 -15.24 2.32
C ALA A 156 -11.69 -16.62 2.31
N ILE A 157 -11.05 -17.63 2.89
CA ILE A 157 -11.61 -19.00 2.97
C ILE A 157 -12.43 -19.25 4.22
N ASP A 158 -12.46 -18.33 5.17
CA ASP A 158 -13.37 -18.39 6.32
C ASP A 158 -14.79 -18.01 5.88
N ARG A 159 -15.59 -19.03 5.54
CA ARG A 159 -16.94 -18.84 5.02
C ARG A 159 -17.94 -18.35 6.09
N SER A 160 -17.58 -18.33 7.37
CA SER A 160 -18.40 -17.72 8.42
C SER A 160 -18.52 -16.20 8.23
N LEU A 161 -17.50 -15.56 7.65
CA LEU A 161 -17.47 -14.14 7.35
C LEU A 161 -18.42 -13.73 6.20
N ASP A 162 -18.95 -14.67 5.42
CA ASP A 162 -19.99 -14.39 4.41
C ASP A 162 -21.33 -13.99 5.00
N GLN A 163 -21.53 -14.29 6.28
CA GLN A 163 -22.74 -13.95 7.03
C GLN A 163 -22.70 -12.49 7.53
N VAL A 164 -21.53 -11.87 7.51
CA VAL A 164 -21.31 -10.49 7.96
C VAL A 164 -21.38 -9.56 6.75
N ASP A 165 -22.23 -8.55 6.85
CA ASP A 165 -22.37 -7.54 5.79
C ASP A 165 -21.28 -6.47 5.92
N HIS A 166 -20.06 -6.84 5.50
CA HIS A 166 -18.95 -5.88 5.44
C HIS A 166 -19.18 -4.92 4.26
N TYR A 167 -19.32 -3.64 4.57
CA TYR A 167 -19.51 -2.59 3.57
C TYR A 167 -18.28 -2.44 2.67
N ILE A 168 -18.51 -2.19 1.38
CA ILE A 168 -17.51 -1.93 0.34
C ILE A 168 -16.75 -3.20 -0.06
N TRP A 169 -16.05 -3.86 0.87
CA TRP A 169 -15.27 -5.05 0.58
C TRP A 169 -15.77 -6.25 1.39
N SER A 170 -16.62 -7.06 0.76
CA SER A 170 -17.18 -8.27 1.38
C SER A 170 -16.21 -9.45 1.26
N ASN A 171 -16.42 -10.49 2.11
CA ASN A 171 -15.60 -11.70 2.01
C ASN A 171 -15.76 -12.45 0.67
N LYS A 172 -16.89 -12.28 -0.03
CA LYS A 172 -17.07 -12.81 -1.39
C LYS A 172 -16.13 -12.14 -2.39
N LEU A 173 -15.98 -10.80 -2.33
CA LEU A 173 -15.04 -10.05 -3.14
C LEU A 173 -13.60 -10.40 -2.77
N ASN A 174 -13.32 -10.55 -1.47
CA ASN A 174 -12.03 -10.97 -0.96
C ASN A 174 -11.60 -12.33 -1.50
N LEU A 175 -12.52 -13.31 -1.50
CA LEU A 175 -12.27 -14.61 -2.10
C LEU A 175 -11.99 -14.51 -3.61
N ALA A 176 -12.72 -13.67 -4.33
CA ALA A 176 -12.47 -13.44 -5.76
C ALA A 176 -11.08 -12.84 -5.99
N GLY A 177 -10.68 -11.84 -5.20
CA GLY A 177 -9.36 -11.21 -5.27
C GLY A 177 -8.24 -12.19 -5.02
N TRP A 178 -8.26 -12.89 -3.88
CA TRP A 178 -7.24 -13.86 -3.55
C TRP A 178 -7.20 -15.06 -4.53
N THR A 179 -8.35 -15.52 -5.00
CA THR A 179 -8.41 -16.60 -6.01
C THR A 179 -7.80 -16.13 -7.33
N SER A 180 -8.08 -14.91 -7.76
CA SER A 180 -7.49 -14.33 -8.96
C SER A 180 -5.97 -14.21 -8.84
N TYR A 181 -5.47 -13.85 -7.65
CA TYR A 181 -4.04 -13.65 -7.40
C TYR A 181 -3.26 -14.95 -7.21
N LEU A 182 -3.82 -15.92 -6.46
CA LEU A 182 -3.12 -17.15 -6.03
C LEU A 182 -3.59 -18.42 -6.72
N GLY A 183 -4.74 -18.39 -7.40
CA GLY A 183 -5.36 -19.59 -7.97
C GLY A 183 -5.73 -20.60 -6.89
N ALA A 184 -5.48 -21.87 -7.17
CA ALA A 184 -5.79 -22.98 -6.26
C ALA A 184 -4.92 -23.04 -4.98
N LYS A 185 -3.94 -22.16 -4.84
CA LYS A 185 -3.06 -22.12 -3.66
C LYS A 185 -3.66 -21.41 -2.45
N ILE A 186 -4.74 -20.63 -2.65
CA ILE A 186 -5.41 -19.91 -1.57
C ILE A 186 -5.75 -20.84 -0.40
N GLY A 187 -5.44 -20.39 0.82
CA GLY A 187 -5.71 -21.14 2.06
C GLY A 187 -4.81 -22.35 2.30
N THR A 188 -3.92 -22.71 1.38
CA THR A 188 -3.03 -23.88 1.52
C THR A 188 -1.64 -23.46 2.01
N GLU A 189 -0.82 -24.46 2.40
CA GLU A 189 0.59 -24.24 2.75
C GLU A 189 1.48 -23.91 1.51
N GLN A 190 0.90 -23.96 0.31
CA GLN A 190 1.61 -23.68 -0.94
C GLN A 190 1.55 -22.21 -1.36
N VAL A 191 0.96 -21.34 -0.54
CA VAL A 191 0.98 -19.88 -0.78
C VAL A 191 2.43 -19.40 -0.80
N PRO A 192 2.86 -18.76 -1.91
CA PRO A 192 4.24 -18.33 -2.03
C PRO A 192 4.61 -17.28 -0.98
N SER A 193 5.90 -17.23 -0.64
CA SER A 193 6.45 -16.15 0.18
C SER A 193 6.07 -14.78 -0.41
N TYR A 194 5.82 -13.81 0.45
CA TYR A 194 5.45 -12.43 0.12
C TYR A 194 4.03 -12.24 -0.46
N ALA A 195 3.34 -13.32 -0.87
CA ALA A 195 1.97 -13.21 -1.38
C ALA A 195 0.94 -12.93 -0.29
N GLY A 196 1.10 -13.55 0.88
CA GLY A 196 0.29 -13.34 2.08
C GLY A 196 1.17 -12.90 3.26
N PRO A 197 1.37 -11.60 3.49
CA PRO A 197 2.31 -11.09 4.49
C PRO A 197 2.08 -11.61 5.90
N SER A 198 0.83 -11.87 6.30
CA SER A 198 0.47 -12.42 7.61
C SER A 198 0.91 -13.89 7.83
N ARG A 199 1.36 -14.57 6.77
CA ARG A 199 1.94 -15.92 6.88
C ARG A 199 3.40 -15.92 7.35
N ARG A 200 4.02 -14.75 7.41
CA ARG A 200 5.39 -14.58 7.94
C ARG A 200 5.46 -15.01 9.39
N VAL A 201 6.53 -15.72 9.75
CA VAL A 201 6.79 -16.17 11.13
C VAL A 201 7.77 -15.23 11.83
N ASP A 202 8.83 -14.83 11.14
CA ASP A 202 9.88 -13.95 11.69
C ASP A 202 9.73 -12.52 11.15
N TYR A 203 9.40 -11.59 12.04
CA TYR A 203 9.24 -10.16 11.77
C TYR A 203 10.45 -9.32 12.24
N ASN A 204 11.51 -9.94 12.76
CA ASN A 204 12.66 -9.22 13.28
C ASN A 204 13.31 -8.35 12.21
N GLY A 205 13.70 -7.13 12.57
CA GLY A 205 14.43 -6.20 11.71
C GLY A 205 13.64 -5.59 10.56
N LEU A 206 12.31 -5.79 10.52
CA LEU A 206 11.43 -5.07 9.60
C LEU A 206 11.35 -3.59 9.98
N PRO A 207 11.06 -2.69 9.02
CA PRO A 207 10.89 -1.28 9.29
C PRO A 207 9.64 -1.01 10.13
N LYS A 208 9.67 0.09 10.90
CA LYS A 208 8.50 0.56 11.66
C LYS A 208 7.26 0.67 10.77
N ALA A 209 6.07 0.46 11.37
CA ALA A 209 4.83 0.44 10.64
C ALA A 209 3.76 1.35 11.26
N TRP A 210 2.95 1.97 10.42
CA TRP A 210 1.64 2.49 10.75
C TRP A 210 0.59 1.71 9.97
N ILE A 211 -0.43 1.24 10.67
CA ILE A 211 -1.53 0.48 10.09
C ILE A 211 -2.81 1.15 10.53
N GLY A 212 -3.56 1.67 9.59
CA GLY A 212 -4.85 2.27 9.85
C GLY A 212 -5.98 1.40 9.33
N VAL A 213 -7.04 1.20 10.13
CA VAL A 213 -8.14 0.29 9.80
C VAL A 213 -9.42 0.68 10.54
N GLY A 214 -10.57 0.44 9.92
CA GLY A 214 -11.86 0.55 10.61
C GLY A 214 -12.19 -0.74 11.37
N ASP A 215 -12.94 -0.66 12.47
CA ASP A 215 -13.27 -1.83 13.29
C ASP A 215 -14.48 -2.64 12.80
N VAL A 216 -15.21 -2.14 11.80
CA VAL A 216 -16.37 -2.85 11.19
C VAL A 216 -16.07 -3.38 9.78
N GLU A 217 -14.80 -3.33 9.34
CA GLU A 217 -14.40 -3.84 8.05
C GLU A 217 -13.78 -5.24 8.13
N LEU A 218 -13.68 -5.91 6.97
CA LEU A 218 -13.26 -7.30 6.85
C LEU A 218 -11.84 -7.56 7.37
N PHE A 219 -10.89 -6.66 7.10
CA PHE A 219 -9.46 -6.86 7.38
C PHE A 219 -9.04 -6.49 8.81
N TYR A 220 -9.96 -5.97 9.63
CA TYR A 220 -9.63 -5.52 11.00
C TYR A 220 -8.87 -6.56 11.81
N GLN A 221 -9.30 -7.83 11.78
CA GLN A 221 -8.67 -8.87 12.60
C GLN A 221 -7.28 -9.26 12.09
N GLU A 222 -7.08 -9.35 10.77
CA GLU A 222 -5.77 -9.66 10.20
C GLU A 222 -4.79 -8.52 10.37
N ASP A 223 -5.23 -7.27 10.24
CA ASP A 223 -4.42 -6.07 10.46
C ASP A 223 -3.97 -5.94 11.92
N LYS A 224 -4.90 -6.17 12.84
CA LYS A 224 -4.61 -6.23 14.28
C LYS A 224 -3.56 -7.29 14.59
N LYS A 225 -3.75 -8.50 14.04
CA LYS A 225 -2.82 -9.61 14.25
C LYS A 225 -1.44 -9.33 13.68
N TYR A 226 -1.37 -8.72 12.49
CA TYR A 226 -0.10 -8.32 11.88
C TYR A 226 0.62 -7.26 12.72
N ALA A 227 -0.09 -6.26 13.23
CA ALA A 227 0.45 -5.26 14.13
C ALA A 227 0.97 -5.87 15.45
N GLU A 228 0.25 -6.84 16.03
CA GLU A 228 0.68 -7.59 17.20
C GLU A 228 1.97 -8.38 16.96
N ASN A 229 2.08 -9.05 15.81
CA ASN A 229 3.26 -9.80 15.41
C ASN A 229 4.49 -8.89 15.24
N LEU A 230 4.33 -7.73 14.59
CA LEU A 230 5.39 -6.71 14.48
C LEU A 230 5.86 -6.27 15.87
N LYS A 231 4.93 -5.91 16.76
CA LYS A 231 5.25 -5.48 18.14
C LYS A 231 5.95 -6.58 18.93
N ALA A 232 5.50 -7.82 18.81
CA ALA A 232 6.10 -8.98 19.48
C ALA A 232 7.56 -9.23 19.04
N ALA A 233 7.87 -8.89 17.77
CA ALA A 233 9.24 -8.94 17.23
C ALA A 233 10.07 -7.67 17.54
N GLY A 234 9.57 -6.76 18.39
CA GLY A 234 10.27 -5.53 18.74
C GLY A 234 10.25 -4.45 17.63
N VAL A 235 9.44 -4.62 16.58
CA VAL A 235 9.26 -3.63 15.54
C VAL A 235 8.27 -2.56 16.00
N PRO A 236 8.64 -1.26 16.00
CA PRO A 236 7.70 -0.19 16.34
C PRO A 236 6.51 -0.21 15.37
N CYS A 237 5.31 -0.38 15.91
CA CYS A 237 4.09 -0.41 15.11
C CYS A 237 2.98 0.36 15.81
N GLU A 238 2.36 1.28 15.09
CA GLU A 238 1.13 1.97 15.49
C GLU A 238 -0.05 1.36 14.73
N LEU A 239 -1.07 0.93 15.47
CA LEU A 239 -2.36 0.50 14.90
C LEU A 239 -3.39 1.58 15.22
N ASP A 240 -3.85 2.30 14.20
CA ASP A 240 -4.86 3.36 14.29
C ASP A 240 -6.23 2.77 13.90
N VAL A 241 -7.06 2.49 14.89
CA VAL A 241 -8.37 1.88 14.70
C VAL A 241 -9.44 2.95 14.73
N VAL A 242 -10.27 3.02 13.69
CA VAL A 242 -11.38 3.96 13.59
C VAL A 242 -12.71 3.25 13.87
N ALA A 243 -13.36 3.63 14.96
CA ALA A 243 -14.64 3.07 15.36
C ALA A 243 -15.74 3.34 14.32
N GLY A 244 -16.42 2.28 13.87
CA GLY A 244 -17.47 2.35 12.85
C GLY A 244 -16.95 2.62 11.43
N GLY A 245 -15.65 2.62 11.20
CA GLY A 245 -15.04 2.82 9.88
C GLY A 245 -15.22 1.58 9.00
N PRO A 246 -15.91 1.66 7.84
CA PRO A 246 -15.90 0.60 6.85
C PRO A 246 -14.61 0.65 6.02
N HIS A 247 -14.41 -0.32 5.13
CA HIS A 247 -13.24 -0.40 4.25
C HIS A 247 -13.05 0.87 3.41
N ALA A 248 -11.85 1.45 3.44
CA ALA A 248 -11.46 2.67 2.69
C ALA A 248 -12.41 3.88 2.91
N PHE A 249 -12.94 4.03 4.13
CA PHE A 249 -13.92 5.08 4.47
C PHE A 249 -13.39 6.50 4.22
N GLU A 250 -12.09 6.72 4.37
CA GLU A 250 -11.43 8.00 4.15
C GLU A 250 -11.46 8.46 2.70
N GLY A 251 -11.41 7.50 1.75
CA GLY A 251 -11.56 7.77 0.32
C GLY A 251 -13.02 7.99 -0.09
N LEU A 252 -13.96 7.33 0.60
CA LEU A 252 -15.40 7.41 0.29
C LEU A 252 -16.03 8.67 0.85
N ALA A 253 -15.61 9.10 2.03
CA ALA A 253 -16.15 10.26 2.73
C ALA A 253 -15.02 11.22 3.17
N PRO A 254 -14.21 11.75 2.23
CA PRO A 254 -13.00 12.54 2.55
C PRO A 254 -13.34 13.84 3.30
N GLU A 255 -14.56 14.35 3.14
CA GLU A 255 -15.01 15.56 3.82
C GLU A 255 -15.53 15.33 5.25
N ALA A 256 -15.77 14.06 5.64
CA ALA A 256 -16.19 13.73 7.00
C ALA A 256 -15.06 14.05 8.00
N GLN A 257 -15.44 14.57 9.19
CA GLN A 257 -14.45 14.95 10.20
C GLN A 257 -13.58 13.74 10.63
N VAL A 258 -14.18 12.57 10.78
CA VAL A 258 -13.47 11.32 11.13
C VAL A 258 -12.40 10.97 10.08
N SER A 259 -12.69 11.15 8.78
CA SER A 259 -11.73 10.90 7.70
C SER A 259 -10.59 11.92 7.70
N LYS A 260 -10.92 13.21 7.94
CA LYS A 260 -9.92 14.29 8.05
C LYS A 260 -8.97 14.04 9.23
N ASP A 261 -9.51 13.70 10.39
CA ASP A 261 -8.72 13.44 11.59
C ASP A 261 -7.84 12.21 11.44
N TYR A 262 -8.37 11.14 10.84
CA TYR A 262 -7.64 9.92 10.54
C TYR A 262 -6.47 10.21 9.57
N MET A 263 -6.74 10.87 8.45
CA MET A 263 -5.71 11.24 7.48
C MET A 263 -4.67 12.21 8.07
N ALA A 264 -5.07 13.10 8.97
CA ALA A 264 -4.12 13.99 9.66
C ALA A 264 -3.15 13.19 10.56
N ARG A 265 -3.63 12.18 11.30
CA ARG A 265 -2.78 11.29 12.10
C ARG A 265 -1.85 10.47 11.21
N ALA A 266 -2.38 9.85 10.17
CA ALA A 266 -1.60 9.06 9.20
C ALA A 266 -0.47 9.88 8.57
N LYS A 267 -0.76 11.09 8.09
CA LYS A 267 0.23 12.02 7.50
C LYS A 267 1.26 12.49 8.53
N SER A 268 0.83 12.81 9.74
CA SER A 268 1.72 13.22 10.84
C SER A 268 2.73 12.12 11.17
N TRP A 269 2.26 10.87 11.24
CA TRP A 269 3.11 9.72 11.48
C TRP A 269 4.13 9.52 10.34
N LEU A 270 3.67 9.55 9.08
CA LEU A 270 4.57 9.41 7.92
C LEU A 270 5.63 10.51 7.89
N LYS A 271 5.23 11.77 8.15
CA LYS A 271 6.16 12.90 8.24
C LYS A 271 7.24 12.66 9.29
N ALA A 272 6.87 12.24 10.49
CA ALA A 272 7.82 11.91 11.55
C ALA A 272 8.73 10.74 11.17
N ALA A 273 8.19 9.74 10.46
CA ALA A 273 8.96 8.60 9.98
C ALA A 273 10.05 9.00 8.97
N LEU A 274 9.73 9.92 8.05
CA LEU A 274 10.63 10.39 6.99
C LEU A 274 11.69 11.39 7.49
N GLN A 275 11.51 11.97 8.67
CA GLN A 275 12.44 12.96 9.28
C GLN A 275 13.41 12.32 10.28
N ALA A 276 13.16 11.10 10.71
CA ALA A 276 14.01 10.34 11.60
C ALA A 276 15.23 9.78 10.85
#